data_527cb2067c370d612e81153e9af5f9a8
#
_entry.id   527cb2067c370d612e81153e9af5f9a8
#
_cell.length_a   1.000
_cell.length_b   1.000
_cell.length_c   1.000
_cell.angle_alpha   90.00
_cell.angle_beta   90.00
_cell.angle_gamma   90.00
#
_symmetry.space_group_name_H-M   'P 1'
#
loop_
_entity.id
_entity.type
_entity.pdbx_description
1 polymer ?
#
loop_
_entity_poly.entity_id
_entity_poly.type
_entity_poly.pdbx_seq_one_letter_code
_entity_poly.pdbx_strand_id
1 'polypeptide(L)'
;YEGTYPLPEAQLDRFLLKVLIDYPDTQFEAWIVKAVASKAGGSGLSAGDVQQVCTPEDILNAQAEAAAVQAVEPVVDYAVNLVRATRQHSAISLGAGTRGAISLVRVAKSYALLEGRGYITPSDVKRAVLPVLRHRVQLSPEIAITGQTVDDMLNAVVRTVEAPRG
;
A
#
# COMPACT_ATOMS: atom_id res chain seq x y z
N TYR A 1 26.14 2.17 6.43
CA TYR A 1 25.09 3.21 6.27
C TYR A 1 25.29 4.32 7.32
N GLU A 2 26.48 4.92 7.36
CA GLU A 2 26.73 6.10 8.17
C GLU A 2 26.02 7.29 7.54
N GLY A 3 25.05 7.87 8.27
CA GLY A 3 24.41 9.14 7.90
C GLY A 3 22.93 9.11 7.51
N THR A 4 22.28 7.95 7.43
CA THR A 4 20.84 7.89 7.17
C THR A 4 20.09 7.37 8.40
N TYR A 5 19.29 8.23 9.02
CA TYR A 5 18.36 7.82 10.06
C TYR A 5 17.05 7.35 9.43
N PRO A 6 16.42 6.28 9.97
CA PRO A 6 15.08 5.88 9.52
C PRO A 6 14.12 7.04 9.73
N LEU A 7 13.17 7.20 8.80
CA LEU A 7 12.14 8.23 8.95
C LEU A 7 11.35 8.02 10.24
N PRO A 8 11.09 9.09 11.01
CA PRO A 8 10.22 9.02 12.18
C PRO A 8 8.82 8.51 11.81
N GLU A 9 8.18 7.79 12.71
CA GLU A 9 6.84 7.19 12.51
C GLU A 9 5.79 8.20 12.03
N ALA A 10 5.81 9.41 12.62
CA ALA A 10 4.90 10.49 12.22
C ALA A 10 5.09 10.93 10.76
N GLN A 11 6.28 10.77 10.21
CA GLN A 11 6.56 11.04 8.80
C GLN A 11 6.14 9.85 7.92
N LEU A 12 6.39 8.62 8.37
CA LEU A 12 5.95 7.40 7.67
C LEU A 12 4.42 7.36 7.53
N ASP A 13 3.67 7.73 8.57
CA ASP A 13 2.19 7.77 8.55
C ASP A 13 1.62 8.71 7.47
N ARG A 14 2.40 9.67 6.97
CA ARG A 14 1.97 10.60 5.93
C ARG A 14 1.99 10.01 4.52
N PHE A 15 2.74 8.93 4.29
CA PHE A 15 2.74 8.23 3.00
C PHE A 15 1.44 7.42 2.83
N LEU A 16 0.84 7.49 1.65
CA LEU A 16 -0.41 6.77 1.37
C LEU A 16 -0.21 5.26 1.40
N LEU A 17 0.82 4.77 0.72
CA LEU A 17 1.14 3.36 0.52
C LEU A 17 2.62 3.09 0.80
N LYS A 18 2.93 1.86 1.22
CA LYS A 18 4.26 1.25 1.14
C LYS A 18 4.19 0.08 0.17
N VAL A 19 4.74 0.25 -1.02
CA VAL A 19 4.86 -0.79 -2.03
C VAL A 19 6.17 -1.54 -1.83
N LEU A 20 6.11 -2.87 -1.87
CA LEU A 20 7.29 -3.73 -1.87
C LEU A 20 7.64 -4.06 -3.33
N ILE A 21 8.90 -3.90 -3.67
CA ILE A 21 9.43 -4.22 -5.00
C ILE A 21 10.55 -5.23 -4.78
N ASP A 22 10.40 -6.41 -5.36
CA ASP A 22 11.42 -7.45 -5.35
C ASP A 22 12.39 -7.30 -6.52
N TYR A 23 13.48 -8.07 -6.48
CA TYR A 23 14.38 -8.18 -7.62
C TYR A 23 13.64 -8.73 -8.84
N PRO A 24 14.01 -8.29 -10.06
CA PRO A 24 13.48 -8.87 -11.27
C PRO A 24 13.91 -10.34 -11.39
N ASP A 25 13.19 -11.11 -12.21
CA ASP A 25 13.60 -12.47 -12.51
C ASP A 25 14.95 -12.49 -13.29
N THR A 26 15.60 -13.65 -13.29
CA THR A 26 16.94 -13.82 -13.91
C THR A 26 16.98 -13.39 -15.38
N GLN A 27 15.89 -13.54 -16.12
CA GLN A 27 15.85 -13.17 -17.54
C GLN A 27 15.82 -11.65 -17.72
N PHE A 28 15.00 -10.96 -16.90
CA PHE A 28 14.93 -9.51 -16.88
C PHE A 28 16.21 -8.89 -16.35
N GLU A 29 16.82 -9.48 -15.31
CA GLU A 29 18.09 -9.02 -14.77
C GLU A 29 19.22 -9.11 -15.84
N ALA A 30 19.31 -10.24 -16.54
CA ALA A 30 20.25 -10.41 -17.64
C ALA A 30 19.99 -9.44 -18.79
N TRP A 31 18.72 -9.15 -19.10
CA TRP A 31 18.34 -8.15 -20.10
C TRP A 31 18.78 -6.74 -19.69
N ILE A 32 18.56 -6.33 -18.43
CA ILE A 32 19.00 -5.03 -17.91
C ILE A 32 20.52 -4.88 -18.04
N VAL A 33 21.28 -5.91 -17.61
CA VAL A 33 22.75 -5.89 -17.70
C VAL A 33 23.22 -5.74 -19.15
N LYS A 34 22.65 -6.50 -20.08
CA LYS A 34 22.98 -6.40 -21.50
C LYS A 34 22.65 -5.03 -22.09
N ALA A 35 21.45 -4.50 -21.76
CA ALA A 35 20.98 -3.21 -22.25
C ALA A 35 21.88 -2.05 -21.79
N VAL A 36 22.38 -2.10 -20.55
CA VAL A 36 23.28 -1.07 -20.00
C VAL A 36 24.71 -1.27 -20.51
N ALA A 37 25.22 -2.49 -20.55
CA ALA A 37 26.57 -2.79 -21.00
C ALA A 37 26.79 -2.52 -22.49
N SER A 38 25.75 -2.58 -23.33
CA SER A 38 25.84 -2.28 -24.76
C SER A 38 25.84 -0.79 -25.10
N LYS A 39 25.47 0.09 -24.15
CA LYS A 39 25.48 1.55 -24.37
C LYS A 39 26.85 2.13 -24.14
N ALA A 40 27.44 2.72 -25.18
CA ALA A 40 28.72 3.46 -25.08
C ALA A 40 28.52 4.64 -24.10
N GLY A 41 29.32 4.67 -23.02
CA GLY A 41 29.31 5.77 -22.05
C GLY A 41 28.67 5.47 -20.72
N GLY A 42 28.17 4.22 -20.45
CA GLY A 42 27.69 3.79 -19.13
C GLY A 42 26.47 4.55 -18.62
N SER A 43 25.81 5.36 -19.45
CA SER A 43 24.55 6.01 -19.07
C SER A 43 23.43 4.97 -18.97
N GLY A 44 22.85 4.85 -17.78
CA GLY A 44 21.73 3.97 -17.52
C GLY A 44 20.54 4.22 -18.46
N LEU A 45 19.42 3.55 -18.20
CA LEU A 45 18.16 3.77 -18.91
C LEU A 45 17.80 5.26 -18.87
N SER A 46 17.56 5.84 -20.05
CA SER A 46 17.17 7.25 -20.18
C SER A 46 15.64 7.38 -20.12
N ALA A 47 15.15 8.48 -19.59
CA ALA A 47 13.71 8.80 -19.66
C ALA A 47 13.20 8.83 -21.12
N GLY A 48 14.09 9.11 -22.10
CA GLY A 48 13.75 9.02 -23.52
C GLY A 48 13.50 7.62 -24.06
N ASP A 49 13.86 6.57 -23.31
CA ASP A 49 13.59 5.16 -23.67
C ASP A 49 12.15 4.73 -23.28
N VAL A 50 11.41 5.61 -22.57
CA VAL A 50 10.05 5.32 -22.06
C VAL A 50 9.02 6.07 -22.89
N GLN A 51 8.00 5.36 -23.38
CA GLN A 51 6.89 6.00 -24.08
C GLN A 51 5.92 6.67 -23.09
N GLN A 52 5.48 7.87 -23.41
CA GLN A 52 4.44 8.54 -22.65
C GLN A 52 3.11 7.78 -22.84
N VAL A 53 2.47 7.38 -21.74
CA VAL A 53 1.19 6.64 -21.73
C VAL A 53 0.01 7.48 -21.24
N CYS A 54 0.27 8.61 -20.57
CA CYS A 54 -0.76 9.54 -20.10
C CYS A 54 -0.17 10.96 -19.93
N THR A 55 -1.06 11.92 -19.84
CA THR A 55 -0.73 13.33 -19.55
C THR A 55 -0.95 13.63 -18.06
N PRO A 56 -0.42 14.75 -17.52
CA PRO A 56 -0.77 15.22 -16.18
C PRO A 56 -2.27 15.44 -16.00
N GLU A 57 -2.97 15.89 -17.03
CA GLU A 57 -4.42 16.11 -17.01
C GLU A 57 -5.18 14.79 -16.87
N ASP A 58 -4.75 13.72 -17.55
CA ASP A 58 -5.35 12.38 -17.38
C ASP A 58 -5.25 11.90 -15.94
N ILE A 59 -4.12 12.16 -15.26
CA ILE A 59 -3.93 11.81 -13.84
C ILE A 59 -4.87 12.62 -12.94
N LEU A 60 -5.02 13.93 -13.19
CA LEU A 60 -5.94 14.77 -12.41
C LEU A 60 -7.40 14.34 -12.59
N ASN A 61 -7.79 13.98 -13.81
CA ASN A 61 -9.11 13.45 -14.10
C ASN A 61 -9.35 12.11 -13.38
N ALA A 62 -8.39 11.19 -13.44
CA ALA A 62 -8.47 9.91 -12.72
C ALA A 62 -8.56 10.09 -11.20
N GLN A 63 -7.86 11.08 -10.63
CA GLN A 63 -7.99 11.43 -9.20
C GLN A 63 -9.39 11.95 -8.85
N ALA A 64 -9.98 12.78 -9.70
CA ALA A 64 -11.35 13.30 -9.52
C ALA A 64 -12.38 12.16 -9.61
N GLU A 65 -12.24 11.27 -10.59
CA GLU A 65 -13.09 10.08 -10.74
C GLU A 65 -12.97 9.14 -9.52
N ALA A 66 -11.74 8.86 -9.06
CA ALA A 66 -11.54 8.04 -7.86
C ALA A 66 -12.18 8.69 -6.62
N ALA A 67 -12.12 10.00 -6.47
CA ALA A 67 -12.77 10.71 -5.37
C ALA A 67 -14.29 10.56 -5.42
N ALA A 68 -14.90 10.53 -6.61
CA ALA A 68 -16.34 10.39 -6.83
C ALA A 68 -16.88 8.98 -6.57
N VAL A 69 -16.03 7.93 -6.54
CA VAL A 69 -16.44 6.56 -6.22
C VAL A 69 -17.15 6.53 -4.87
N GLN A 70 -18.32 5.89 -4.81
CA GLN A 70 -19.14 5.85 -3.61
C GLN A 70 -18.56 4.91 -2.54
N ALA A 71 -18.65 5.34 -1.28
CA ALA A 71 -18.29 4.56 -0.11
C ALA A 71 -19.49 4.57 0.87
N VAL A 72 -20.24 3.46 0.92
CA VAL A 72 -21.37 3.34 1.83
C VAL A 72 -20.88 3.14 3.26
N GLU A 73 -21.67 3.63 4.23
CA GLU A 73 -21.32 3.65 5.64
C GLU A 73 -20.84 2.30 6.19
N PRO A 74 -21.48 1.14 5.91
CA PRO A 74 -20.99 -0.14 6.43
C PRO A 74 -19.58 -0.51 5.97
N VAL A 75 -19.17 -0.10 4.76
CA VAL A 75 -17.82 -0.36 4.23
C VAL A 75 -16.81 0.60 4.84
N VAL A 76 -17.21 1.85 5.11
CA VAL A 76 -16.38 2.81 5.85
C VAL A 76 -16.16 2.34 7.28
N ASP A 77 -17.21 1.87 7.97
CA ASP A 77 -17.12 1.32 9.31
C ASP A 77 -16.21 0.09 9.36
N TYR A 78 -16.27 -0.76 8.34
CA TYR A 78 -15.36 -1.89 8.22
C TYR A 78 -13.90 -1.45 8.17
N ALA A 79 -13.56 -0.43 7.38
CA ALA A 79 -12.21 0.13 7.33
C ALA A 79 -11.77 0.70 8.69
N VAL A 80 -12.67 1.38 9.40
CA VAL A 80 -12.43 1.87 10.78
C VAL A 80 -12.20 0.72 11.74
N ASN A 81 -13.01 -0.33 11.68
CA ASN A 81 -12.91 -1.49 12.57
C ASN A 81 -11.59 -2.25 12.34
N LEU A 82 -11.13 -2.40 11.09
CA LEU A 82 -9.82 -2.98 10.78
C LEU A 82 -8.69 -2.18 11.45
N VAL A 83 -8.70 -0.86 11.32
CA VAL A 83 -7.70 0.00 11.96
C VAL A 83 -7.78 -0.08 13.48
N ARG A 84 -8.98 -0.07 14.07
CA ARG A 84 -9.16 -0.25 15.52
C ARG A 84 -8.65 -1.60 16.02
N ALA A 85 -8.88 -2.67 15.25
CA ALA A 85 -8.39 -4.00 15.58
C ALA A 85 -6.87 -4.08 15.63
N THR A 86 -6.13 -3.31 14.81
CA THR A 86 -4.66 -3.23 14.91
C THR A 86 -4.20 -2.69 16.27
N ARG A 87 -4.98 -1.81 16.91
CA ARG A 87 -4.65 -1.22 18.22
C ARG A 87 -5.00 -2.12 19.40
N GLN A 88 -5.79 -3.15 19.16
CA GLN A 88 -6.28 -4.10 20.18
C GLN A 88 -5.57 -5.46 20.09
N HIS A 89 -4.79 -5.68 19.05
CA HIS A 89 -4.12 -6.96 18.82
C HIS A 89 -2.86 -7.07 19.69
N SER A 90 -2.75 -8.14 20.50
CA SER A 90 -1.67 -8.33 21.48
C SER A 90 -0.26 -8.36 20.87
N ALA A 91 -0.14 -8.82 19.63
CA ALA A 91 1.12 -8.86 18.90
C ALA A 91 1.58 -7.51 18.33
N ILE A 92 0.77 -6.45 18.47
CA ILE A 92 1.02 -5.12 17.89
C ILE A 92 1.26 -4.13 19.02
N SER A 93 2.46 -3.56 19.09
CA SER A 93 2.83 -2.53 20.06
C SER A 93 2.35 -1.14 19.66
N LEU A 94 2.32 -0.85 18.36
CA LEU A 94 1.77 0.39 17.81
C LEU A 94 0.82 0.07 16.66
N GLY A 95 -0.47 0.33 16.85
CA GLY A 95 -1.49 0.18 15.82
C GLY A 95 -1.68 1.45 15.00
N ALA A 96 -2.35 1.32 13.86
CA ALA A 96 -2.58 2.43 12.94
C ALA A 96 -3.53 3.49 13.50
N GLY A 97 -3.29 4.76 13.15
CA GLY A 97 -4.15 5.90 13.46
C GLY A 97 -5.33 6.06 12.50
N THR A 98 -6.18 7.07 12.73
CA THR A 98 -7.34 7.41 11.89
C THR A 98 -6.95 7.68 10.43
N ARG A 99 -5.75 8.21 10.18
CA ARG A 99 -5.21 8.39 8.83
C ARG A 99 -5.12 7.07 8.08
N GLY A 100 -4.84 5.95 8.76
CA GLY A 100 -4.88 4.61 8.18
C GLY A 100 -6.26 4.27 7.62
N ALA A 101 -7.35 4.53 8.36
CA ALA A 101 -8.71 4.28 7.89
C ALA A 101 -9.08 5.15 6.67
N ILE A 102 -8.73 6.45 6.72
CA ILE A 102 -8.91 7.37 5.58
C ILE A 102 -8.16 6.84 4.35
N SER A 103 -6.92 6.41 4.53
CA SER A 103 -6.09 5.86 3.46
C SER A 103 -6.65 4.57 2.89
N LEU A 104 -7.20 3.66 3.73
CA LEU A 104 -7.87 2.43 3.28
C LEU A 104 -9.03 2.74 2.34
N VAL A 105 -9.92 3.67 2.73
CA VAL A 105 -11.05 4.06 1.89
C VAL A 105 -10.59 4.71 0.59
N ARG A 106 -9.58 5.57 0.62
CA ARG A 106 -9.04 6.23 -0.58
C ARG A 106 -8.45 5.23 -1.57
N VAL A 107 -7.66 4.29 -1.09
CA VAL A 107 -7.06 3.25 -1.94
C VAL A 107 -8.11 2.27 -2.45
N ALA A 108 -9.10 1.89 -1.63
CA ALA A 108 -10.24 1.07 -2.06
C ALA A 108 -11.02 1.73 -3.20
N LYS A 109 -11.24 3.05 -3.15
CA LYS A 109 -11.87 3.81 -4.24
C LYS A 109 -11.06 3.73 -5.54
N SER A 110 -9.74 3.83 -5.45
CA SER A 110 -8.87 3.69 -6.62
C SER A 110 -8.93 2.27 -7.20
N TYR A 111 -8.99 1.23 -6.36
CA TYR A 111 -9.17 -0.14 -6.85
C TYR A 111 -10.51 -0.35 -7.54
N ALA A 112 -11.59 0.19 -6.97
CA ALA A 112 -12.92 0.11 -7.58
C ALA A 112 -12.95 0.81 -8.96
N LEU A 113 -12.34 2.00 -9.07
CA LEU A 113 -12.23 2.72 -10.34
C LEU A 113 -11.46 1.91 -11.38
N LEU A 114 -10.30 1.34 -11.03
CA LEU A 114 -9.50 0.50 -11.92
C LEU A 114 -10.24 -0.75 -12.42
N GLU A 115 -11.23 -1.20 -11.66
CA GLU A 115 -12.12 -2.31 -12.02
C GLU A 115 -13.43 -1.83 -12.69
N GLY A 116 -13.54 -0.55 -13.02
CA GLY A 116 -14.71 0.05 -13.68
C GLY A 116 -15.96 0.13 -12.80
N ARG A 117 -15.81 0.14 -11.46
CA ARG A 117 -16.91 0.22 -10.52
C ARG A 117 -17.03 1.63 -9.91
N GLY A 118 -18.27 2.11 -9.78
CA GLY A 118 -18.60 3.38 -9.14
C GLY A 118 -18.75 3.31 -7.61
N TYR A 119 -18.47 2.17 -6.97
CA TYR A 119 -18.60 1.97 -5.53
C TYR A 119 -17.54 0.99 -5.01
N ILE A 120 -17.16 1.15 -3.73
CA ILE A 120 -16.22 0.25 -3.05
C ILE A 120 -16.95 -0.91 -2.38
N THR A 121 -16.24 -2.04 -2.27
CA THR A 121 -16.67 -3.24 -1.56
C THR A 121 -15.74 -3.53 -0.37
N PRO A 122 -16.15 -4.40 0.58
CA PRO A 122 -15.24 -4.88 1.63
C PRO A 122 -13.98 -5.55 1.08
N SER A 123 -14.04 -6.16 -0.09
CA SER A 123 -12.89 -6.79 -0.76
C SER A 123 -11.84 -5.77 -1.18
N ASP A 124 -12.25 -4.60 -1.66
CA ASP A 124 -11.33 -3.51 -2.00
C ASP A 124 -10.60 -3.00 -0.77
N VAL A 125 -11.33 -2.86 0.35
CA VAL A 125 -10.73 -2.47 1.64
C VAL A 125 -9.74 -3.52 2.13
N LYS A 126 -10.09 -4.83 2.07
CA LYS A 126 -9.18 -5.93 2.43
C LYS A 126 -7.88 -5.89 1.61
N ARG A 127 -8.00 -5.73 0.30
CA ARG A 127 -6.86 -5.62 -0.63
C ARG A 127 -5.94 -4.45 -0.26
N ALA A 128 -6.49 -3.36 0.23
CA ALA A 128 -5.73 -2.17 0.63
C ALA A 128 -4.99 -2.33 1.97
N VAL A 129 -5.35 -3.30 2.82
CA VAL A 129 -4.82 -3.39 4.19
C VAL A 129 -3.30 -3.45 4.23
N LEU A 130 -2.68 -4.39 3.53
CA LEU A 130 -1.22 -4.56 3.58
C LEU A 130 -0.48 -3.31 3.07
N PRO A 131 -0.70 -2.83 1.84
CA PRO A 131 0.07 -1.68 1.35
C PRO A 131 -0.20 -0.39 2.13
N VAL A 132 -1.37 -0.23 2.74
CA VAL A 132 -1.73 0.96 3.50
C VAL A 132 -1.24 0.90 4.95
N LEU A 133 -1.29 -0.26 5.62
CA LEU A 133 -1.05 -0.34 7.06
C LEU A 133 0.33 -0.84 7.45
N ARG A 134 1.08 -1.54 6.56
CA ARG A 134 2.37 -2.16 6.93
C ARG A 134 3.44 -1.19 7.42
N HIS A 135 3.36 0.08 7.09
CA HIS A 135 4.28 1.12 7.54
C HIS A 135 3.70 1.97 8.68
N ARG A 136 2.50 1.63 9.16
CA ARG A 136 1.78 2.32 10.24
C ARG A 136 1.62 1.45 11.48
N VAL A 137 2.09 0.20 11.42
CA VAL A 137 1.93 -0.79 12.48
C VAL A 137 3.31 -1.30 12.89
N GLN A 138 3.54 -1.46 14.19
CA GLN A 138 4.75 -2.08 14.73
C GLN A 138 4.39 -3.31 15.55
N LEU A 139 5.19 -4.35 15.42
CA LEU A 139 5.06 -5.56 16.24
C LEU A 139 5.60 -5.31 17.65
N SER A 140 5.08 -6.07 18.61
CA SER A 140 5.72 -6.14 19.91
C SER A 140 7.10 -6.82 19.79
N PRO A 141 8.09 -6.45 20.64
CA PRO A 141 9.43 -7.03 20.56
C PRO A 141 9.42 -8.57 20.65
N GLU A 142 8.53 -9.13 21.49
CA GLU A 142 8.39 -10.56 21.67
C GLU A 142 7.98 -11.28 20.37
N ILE A 143 7.10 -10.67 19.59
CA ILE A 143 6.65 -11.23 18.31
C ILE A 143 7.70 -11.00 17.22
N ALA A 144 8.37 -9.86 17.21
CA ALA A 144 9.42 -9.57 16.23
C ALA A 144 10.55 -10.61 16.28
N ILE A 145 10.90 -11.13 17.46
CA ILE A 145 11.94 -12.15 17.66
C ILE A 145 11.51 -13.52 17.08
N THR A 146 10.22 -13.80 16.98
CA THR A 146 9.71 -15.08 16.44
C THR A 146 9.83 -15.22 14.93
N GLY A 147 10.25 -14.16 14.22
CA GLY A 147 10.33 -14.12 12.76
C GLY A 147 8.99 -13.84 12.06
N GLN A 148 7.93 -13.57 12.81
CA GLN A 148 6.65 -13.14 12.24
C GLN A 148 6.75 -11.72 11.69
N THR A 149 6.06 -11.47 10.59
CA THR A 149 6.09 -10.18 9.91
C THR A 149 4.87 -9.32 10.26
N VAL A 150 4.95 -8.01 10.00
CA VAL A 150 3.80 -7.11 10.10
C VAL A 150 2.66 -7.57 9.18
N ASP A 151 2.99 -8.06 7.99
CA ASP A 151 2.01 -8.55 7.02
C ASP A 151 1.24 -9.77 7.55
N ASP A 152 1.92 -10.70 8.28
CA ASP A 152 1.27 -11.84 8.91
C ASP A 152 0.24 -11.41 9.97
N MET A 153 0.61 -10.42 10.79
CA MET A 153 -0.29 -9.88 11.81
C MET A 153 -1.46 -9.09 11.22
N LEU A 154 -1.22 -8.32 10.18
CA LEU A 154 -2.29 -7.63 9.46
C LEU A 154 -3.26 -8.62 8.82
N ASN A 155 -2.76 -9.71 8.24
CA ASN A 155 -3.59 -10.80 7.72
C ASN A 155 -4.41 -11.50 8.84
N ALA A 156 -3.84 -11.64 10.04
CA ALA A 156 -4.57 -12.15 11.20
C ALA A 156 -5.69 -11.19 11.61
N VAL A 157 -5.41 -9.88 11.70
CA VAL A 157 -6.42 -8.84 11.99
C VAL A 157 -7.56 -8.87 10.97
N VAL A 158 -7.26 -8.97 9.66
CA VAL A 158 -8.30 -9.05 8.62
C VAL A 158 -9.24 -10.24 8.83
N ARG A 159 -8.72 -11.37 9.33
CA ARG A 159 -9.55 -12.57 9.60
C ARG A 159 -10.46 -12.43 10.81
N THR A 160 -10.12 -11.58 11.77
CA THR A 160 -10.90 -11.38 13.01
C THR A 160 -12.02 -10.36 12.86
N VAL A 161 -11.94 -9.45 11.88
CA VAL A 161 -12.93 -8.39 11.67
C VAL A 161 -13.96 -8.86 10.66
N GLU A 162 -15.23 -8.98 11.09
CA GLU A 162 -16.32 -9.39 10.20
C GLU A 162 -16.58 -8.33 9.14
N ALA A 163 -16.61 -8.75 7.88
CA ALA A 163 -16.96 -7.88 6.77
C ALA A 163 -18.49 -7.68 6.72
N PRO A 164 -19.00 -6.49 6.39
CA PRO A 164 -20.42 -6.28 6.21
C PRO A 164 -20.96 -7.20 5.12
N ARG A 165 -22.12 -7.79 5.38
CA ARG A 165 -22.88 -8.55 4.37
C ARG A 165 -23.55 -7.54 3.46
N GLY A 166 -23.41 -7.74 2.14
CA GLY A 166 -24.09 -6.95 1.14
C GLY A 166 -25.58 -7.22 1.08
#